data_766091d2ea217a9442c03df2dc8f46a5
#
_entry.id   766091d2ea217a9442c03df2dc8f46a5
#
_cell.length_a   1.000
_cell.length_b   1.000
_cell.length_c   1.000
_cell.angle_alpha   90.00
_cell.angle_beta   90.00
_cell.angle_gamma   90.00
#
_symmetry.space_group_name_H-M   'P 1'
#
loop_
_entity.id
_entity.type
_entity.pdbx_description
1 polymer ?
#
loop_
_entity_poly.entity_id
_entity_poly.type
_entity_poly.pdbx_seq_one_letter_code
_entity_poly.pdbx_strand_id
1 'polypeptide(L)'
;MLLSDDPAAQELHLLLEKAIDAADSGLTSIQFADLIGLEREVTGYTYYTVPVAVHASLRYRNSFEDAMVQVVQCGGDTDTVAAIVGGILGAAVGPNGLPRHWVAGLCEWPRNQAYIKGLAETLVRSLDSSEPLPHRSPVFFKLLTRNIFFLLIVLAHCFRRLLPPY
;
A
#
# COMPACT_ATOMS: atom_id res chain seq x y z
N MET A 1 11.31 20.74 20.08
CA MET A 1 10.25 20.50 19.10
C MET A 1 9.02 20.06 19.85
N LEU A 2 7.97 20.85 19.81
CA LEU A 2 6.78 20.74 20.65
C LEU A 2 5.98 19.49 20.22
N LEU A 3 6.14 18.38 20.94
CA LEU A 3 5.06 17.39 21.03
C LEU A 3 3.91 18.15 21.68
N SER A 4 2.82 18.31 20.95
CA SER A 4 1.63 18.96 21.48
C SER A 4 1.20 18.24 22.76
N ASP A 5 0.67 18.98 23.75
CA ASP A 5 0.07 18.42 24.96
C ASP A 5 -1.21 17.58 24.64
N ASP A 6 -1.41 17.25 23.37
CA ASP A 6 -2.51 16.44 22.89
C ASP A 6 -2.27 14.95 23.25
N PRO A 7 -3.12 14.36 24.09
CA PRO A 7 -3.00 12.95 24.48
C PRO A 7 -2.97 11.99 23.29
N ALA A 8 -3.68 12.31 22.20
CA ALA A 8 -3.73 11.52 20.99
C ALA A 8 -2.36 11.50 20.27
N ALA A 9 -1.68 12.64 20.22
CA ALA A 9 -0.33 12.72 19.65
C ALA A 9 0.69 11.93 20.49
N GLN A 10 0.54 11.94 21.83
CA GLN A 10 1.40 11.17 22.72
C GLN A 10 1.19 9.66 22.57
N GLU A 11 -0.05 9.20 22.42
CA GLU A 11 -0.37 7.79 22.18
C GLU A 11 0.27 7.29 20.89
N LEU A 12 0.10 8.03 19.78
CA LEU A 12 0.73 7.67 18.51
C LEU A 12 2.25 7.63 18.61
N HIS A 13 2.85 8.57 19.32
CA HIS A 13 4.29 8.61 19.53
C HIS A 13 4.78 7.34 20.24
N LEU A 14 4.11 6.92 21.31
CA LEU A 14 4.45 5.70 22.05
C LEU A 14 4.31 4.43 21.16
N LEU A 15 3.30 4.39 20.31
CA LEU A 15 3.13 3.28 19.36
C LEU A 15 4.24 3.25 18.31
N LEU A 16 4.71 4.41 17.85
CA LEU A 16 5.84 4.50 16.92
C LEU A 16 7.16 4.12 17.58
N GLU A 17 7.42 4.51 18.82
CA GLU A 17 8.58 4.04 19.58
C GLU A 17 8.57 2.51 19.72
N LYS A 18 7.44 1.92 20.11
CA LYS A 18 7.28 0.46 20.16
C LYS A 18 7.54 -0.21 18.81
N ALA A 19 7.13 0.42 17.70
CA ALA A 19 7.35 -0.11 16.36
C ALA A 19 8.84 -0.13 16.00
N ILE A 20 9.59 0.91 16.37
CA ILE A 20 11.04 0.99 16.18
C ILE A 20 11.74 -0.08 17.02
N ASP A 21 11.45 -0.16 18.31
CA ASP A 21 12.06 -1.13 19.23
C ASP A 21 11.79 -2.58 18.81
N ALA A 22 10.56 -2.86 18.36
CA ALA A 22 10.18 -4.17 17.86
C ALA A 22 10.92 -4.53 16.56
N ALA A 23 11.09 -3.58 15.64
CA ALA A 23 11.84 -3.79 14.40
C ALA A 23 13.33 -4.08 14.68
N ASP A 24 13.94 -3.35 15.60
CA ASP A 24 15.35 -3.52 16.02
C ASP A 24 15.54 -4.83 16.78
N SER A 25 14.56 -5.25 17.59
CA SER A 25 14.56 -6.54 18.30
C SER A 25 14.29 -7.73 17.39
N GLY A 26 14.01 -7.51 16.12
CA GLY A 26 13.83 -8.57 15.13
C GLY A 26 12.45 -9.22 15.11
N LEU A 27 11.44 -8.65 15.78
CA LEU A 27 10.07 -9.17 15.72
C LEU A 27 9.53 -9.12 14.27
N THR A 28 8.68 -10.10 13.94
CA THR A 28 7.92 -10.04 12.69
C THR A 28 6.79 -9.03 12.79
N SER A 29 6.24 -8.57 11.65
CA SER A 29 5.11 -7.61 11.68
C SER A 29 3.86 -8.22 12.32
N ILE A 30 3.67 -9.53 12.22
CA ILE A 30 2.60 -10.26 12.89
C ILE A 30 2.79 -10.19 14.41
N GLN A 31 3.99 -10.51 14.90
CA GLN A 31 4.31 -10.45 16.34
C GLN A 31 4.17 -9.03 16.89
N PHE A 32 4.54 -8.02 16.10
CA PHE A 32 4.35 -6.63 16.48
C PHE A 32 2.85 -6.25 16.53
N ALA A 33 2.06 -6.66 15.54
CA ALA A 33 0.61 -6.45 15.54
C ALA A 33 -0.05 -7.08 16.77
N ASP A 34 0.33 -8.32 17.11
CA ASP A 34 -0.15 -9.00 18.32
C ASP A 34 0.30 -8.26 19.60
N LEU A 35 1.54 -7.74 19.64
CA LEU A 35 2.08 -6.97 20.78
C LEU A 35 1.28 -5.70 21.08
N ILE A 36 0.74 -5.03 20.04
CA ILE A 36 -0.10 -3.84 20.20
C ILE A 36 -1.59 -4.15 20.24
N GLY A 37 -1.96 -5.44 20.38
CA GLY A 37 -3.33 -5.90 20.65
C GLY A 37 -4.23 -6.02 19.41
N LEU A 38 -3.67 -6.20 18.21
CA LEU A 38 -4.45 -6.24 16.96
C LEU A 38 -4.96 -7.64 16.57
N GLU A 39 -4.65 -8.71 17.32
CA GLU A 39 -5.14 -10.09 17.14
C GLU A 39 -5.38 -10.50 15.66
N ARG A 40 -4.42 -10.18 14.77
CA ARG A 40 -4.45 -10.40 13.31
C ARG A 40 -5.48 -9.59 12.51
N GLU A 41 -5.94 -8.46 13.02
CA GLU A 41 -6.83 -7.56 12.28
C GLU A 41 -6.33 -6.12 12.35
N VAL A 42 -5.40 -5.76 11.46
CA VAL A 42 -5.01 -4.35 11.31
C VAL A 42 -6.18 -3.60 10.69
N THR A 43 -6.83 -2.76 11.46
CA THR A 43 -7.95 -1.94 10.97
C THR A 43 -7.42 -0.72 10.22
N GLY A 44 -8.25 -0.05 9.39
CA GLY A 44 -7.90 1.21 8.73
C GLY A 44 -7.71 2.40 9.71
N TYR A 45 -7.73 2.17 11.01
CA TYR A 45 -7.52 3.21 12.03
C TYR A 45 -6.04 3.60 12.09
N THR A 46 -5.75 4.89 11.98
CA THR A 46 -4.41 5.45 11.84
C THR A 46 -3.43 4.97 12.92
N TYR A 47 -3.88 4.83 14.18
CA TYR A 47 -3.05 4.39 15.31
C TYR A 47 -2.62 2.92 15.22
N TYR A 48 -3.23 2.15 14.33
CA TYR A 48 -2.84 0.76 14.05
C TYR A 48 -2.11 0.66 12.72
N THR A 49 -2.66 1.28 11.69
CA THR A 49 -2.10 1.26 10.34
C THR A 49 -0.69 1.84 10.29
N VAL A 50 -0.48 3.03 10.88
CA VAL A 50 0.81 3.75 10.79
C VAL A 50 1.93 3.02 11.53
N PRO A 51 1.77 2.59 12.81
CA PRO A 51 2.82 1.85 13.50
C PRO A 51 3.20 0.53 12.81
N VAL A 52 2.21 -0.23 12.30
CA VAL A 52 2.48 -1.48 11.56
C VAL A 52 3.23 -1.18 10.26
N ALA A 53 2.85 -0.14 9.53
CA ALA A 53 3.54 0.26 8.30
C ALA A 53 4.98 0.71 8.57
N VAL A 54 5.21 1.49 9.63
CA VAL A 54 6.56 1.92 10.05
C VAL A 54 7.40 0.72 10.48
N HIS A 55 6.86 -0.15 11.34
CA HIS A 55 7.54 -1.38 11.74
C HIS A 55 7.98 -2.23 10.53
N ALA A 56 7.05 -2.54 9.61
CA ALA A 56 7.34 -3.35 8.45
C ALA A 56 8.40 -2.69 7.54
N SER A 57 8.31 -1.37 7.35
CA SER A 57 9.27 -0.62 6.54
C SER A 57 10.68 -0.64 7.14
N LEU A 58 10.82 -0.56 8.45
CA LEU A 58 12.11 -0.62 9.15
C LEU A 58 12.66 -2.05 9.19
N ARG A 59 11.82 -3.01 9.57
CA ARG A 59 12.22 -4.40 9.76
C ARG A 59 12.67 -5.07 8.46
N TYR A 60 11.95 -4.79 7.36
CA TYR A 60 12.18 -5.42 6.05
C TYR A 60 12.74 -4.45 5.01
N ARG A 61 13.46 -3.41 5.44
CA ARG A 61 14.03 -2.37 4.56
C ARG A 61 14.88 -2.90 3.39
N ASN A 62 15.44 -4.11 3.53
CA ASN A 62 16.31 -4.72 2.52
C ASN A 62 15.57 -5.71 1.61
N SER A 63 14.28 -5.98 1.86
CA SER A 63 13.48 -6.92 1.07
C SER A 63 12.05 -6.41 0.91
N PHE A 64 11.78 -5.81 -0.23
CA PHE A 64 10.44 -5.33 -0.58
C PHE A 64 9.42 -6.47 -0.53
N GLU A 65 9.78 -7.65 -1.05
CA GLU A 65 8.88 -8.81 -1.11
C GLU A 65 8.51 -9.32 0.29
N ASP A 66 9.50 -9.47 1.18
CA ASP A 66 9.23 -9.90 2.56
C ASP A 66 8.36 -8.91 3.31
N ALA A 67 8.60 -7.59 3.15
CA ALA A 67 7.77 -6.56 3.76
C ALA A 67 6.31 -6.68 3.35
N MET A 68 6.06 -6.83 2.05
CA MET A 68 4.70 -6.95 1.50
C MET A 68 4.01 -8.21 1.97
N VAL A 69 4.72 -9.36 1.97
CA VAL A 69 4.19 -10.64 2.45
C VAL A 69 3.81 -10.55 3.93
N GLN A 70 4.70 -10.00 4.76
CA GLN A 70 4.45 -9.86 6.20
C GLN A 70 3.27 -8.95 6.52
N VAL A 71 3.12 -7.84 5.80
CA VAL A 71 1.99 -6.92 5.97
C VAL A 71 0.67 -7.60 5.59
N VAL A 72 0.63 -8.32 4.47
CA VAL A 72 -0.57 -9.05 4.05
C VAL A 72 -0.94 -10.15 5.06
N GLN A 73 0.04 -10.79 5.67
CA GLN A 73 -0.18 -11.82 6.70
C GLN A 73 -0.70 -11.27 8.03
N CYS A 74 -0.56 -9.97 8.30
CA CYS A 74 -1.16 -9.33 9.48
C CYS A 74 -2.70 -9.32 9.44
N GLY A 75 -3.31 -9.50 8.28
CA GLY A 75 -4.77 -9.50 8.11
C GLY A 75 -5.42 -8.11 8.26
N GLY A 76 -6.74 -8.07 8.15
CA GLY A 76 -7.51 -6.82 8.24
C GLY A 76 -7.40 -5.94 6.99
N ASP A 77 -7.16 -4.63 7.16
CA ASP A 77 -7.03 -3.63 6.09
C ASP A 77 -5.65 -3.69 5.42
N THR A 78 -5.33 -4.85 4.87
CA THR A 78 -4.01 -5.16 4.33
C THR A 78 -3.65 -4.36 3.08
N ASP A 79 -4.62 -3.97 2.28
CA ASP A 79 -4.43 -3.17 1.07
C ASP A 79 -3.96 -1.75 1.39
N THR A 80 -4.55 -1.11 2.41
CA THR A 80 -4.10 0.22 2.88
C THR A 80 -2.69 0.15 3.46
N VAL A 81 -2.41 -0.81 4.36
CA VAL A 81 -1.07 -0.94 4.97
C VAL A 81 -0.03 -1.29 3.91
N ALA A 82 -0.34 -2.21 3.00
CA ALA A 82 0.54 -2.58 1.91
C ALA A 82 0.82 -1.41 0.94
N ALA A 83 -0.18 -0.56 0.68
CA ALA A 83 0.02 0.62 -0.15
C ALA A 83 1.00 1.62 0.51
N ILE A 84 0.92 1.82 1.83
CA ILE A 84 1.84 2.71 2.57
C ILE A 84 3.26 2.12 2.57
N VAL A 85 3.42 0.85 2.96
CA VAL A 85 4.72 0.17 2.99
C VAL A 85 5.33 0.10 1.59
N GLY A 86 4.51 -0.23 0.58
CA GLY A 86 4.91 -0.27 -0.81
C GLY A 86 5.38 1.09 -1.34
N GLY A 87 4.73 2.18 -0.92
CA GLY A 87 5.17 3.54 -1.23
C GLY A 87 6.51 3.89 -0.60
N ILE A 88 6.69 3.60 0.69
CA ILE A 88 7.94 3.90 1.44
C ILE A 88 9.11 3.07 0.87
N LEU A 89 8.97 1.76 0.83
CA LEU A 89 10.04 0.87 0.37
C LEU A 89 10.25 0.96 -1.15
N GLY A 90 9.18 1.14 -1.93
CA GLY A 90 9.28 1.35 -3.36
C GLY A 90 10.09 2.59 -3.73
N ALA A 91 9.94 3.68 -2.98
CA ALA A 91 10.77 4.88 -3.13
C ALA A 91 12.25 4.60 -2.79
N ALA A 92 12.52 3.74 -1.79
CA ALA A 92 13.87 3.40 -1.37
C ALA A 92 14.58 2.46 -2.36
N VAL A 93 13.89 1.41 -2.84
CA VAL A 93 14.51 0.38 -3.71
C VAL A 93 14.44 0.73 -5.20
N GLY A 94 13.57 1.65 -5.57
CA GLY A 94 13.33 2.04 -6.96
C GLY A 94 12.73 0.93 -7.84
N PRO A 95 12.52 1.19 -9.14
CA PRO A 95 11.84 0.26 -10.04
C PRO A 95 12.55 -1.09 -10.21
N ASN A 96 13.88 -1.11 -10.04
CA ASN A 96 14.68 -2.32 -10.21
C ASN A 96 14.68 -3.23 -8.98
N GLY A 97 14.30 -2.70 -7.82
CA GLY A 97 14.17 -3.45 -6.57
C GLY A 97 12.81 -4.11 -6.39
N LEU A 98 11.86 -3.83 -7.27
CA LEU A 98 10.54 -4.46 -7.22
C LEU A 98 10.55 -5.86 -7.84
N PRO A 99 9.82 -6.85 -7.28
CA PRO A 99 9.71 -8.19 -7.85
C PRO A 99 9.13 -8.13 -9.26
N ARG A 100 9.93 -8.53 -10.26
CA ARG A 100 9.56 -8.41 -11.69
C ARG A 100 8.27 -9.18 -12.02
N HIS A 101 8.06 -10.34 -11.40
CA HIS A 101 6.87 -11.15 -11.64
C HIS A 101 5.58 -10.48 -11.10
N TRP A 102 5.64 -9.70 -10.01
CA TRP A 102 4.51 -8.93 -9.53
C TRP A 102 4.19 -7.77 -10.48
N VAL A 103 5.24 -7.04 -10.90
CA VAL A 103 5.07 -5.91 -11.83
C VAL A 103 4.51 -6.39 -13.17
N ALA A 104 4.99 -7.54 -13.69
CA ALA A 104 4.49 -8.15 -14.92
C ALA A 104 3.05 -8.67 -14.79
N GLY A 105 2.63 -9.06 -13.58
CA GLY A 105 1.27 -9.51 -13.26
C GLY A 105 0.23 -8.39 -13.14
N LEU A 106 0.63 -7.11 -13.17
CA LEU A 106 -0.32 -5.99 -13.11
C LEU A 106 -1.15 -5.91 -14.39
N CYS A 107 -2.39 -6.36 -14.31
CA CYS A 107 -3.34 -6.42 -15.43
C CYS A 107 -4.24 -5.18 -15.53
N GLU A 108 -3.93 -4.09 -14.80
CA GLU A 108 -4.75 -2.88 -14.77
C GLU A 108 -4.71 -2.13 -16.12
N TRP A 109 -5.85 -2.04 -16.79
CA TRP A 109 -6.00 -1.31 -18.03
C TRP A 109 -7.09 -0.24 -17.88
N PRO A 110 -6.91 0.99 -18.36
CA PRO A 110 -5.79 1.53 -19.17
C PRO A 110 -4.62 2.11 -18.34
N ARG A 111 -4.63 1.96 -17.03
CA ARG A 111 -3.62 2.50 -16.09
C ARG A 111 -2.54 1.44 -15.78
N ASN A 112 -1.99 0.86 -16.82
CA ASN A 112 -0.96 -0.16 -16.72
C ASN A 112 0.41 0.40 -16.28
N GLN A 113 1.39 -0.48 -16.16
CA GLN A 113 2.76 -0.12 -15.77
C GLN A 113 3.36 1.02 -16.63
N ALA A 114 3.15 0.98 -17.95
CA ALA A 114 3.68 2.01 -18.86
C ALA A 114 3.06 3.39 -18.59
N TYR A 115 1.77 3.42 -18.23
CA TYR A 115 1.10 4.66 -17.84
C TYR A 115 1.68 5.22 -16.53
N ILE A 116 1.87 4.37 -15.50
CA ILE A 116 2.43 4.78 -14.20
C ILE A 116 3.86 5.30 -14.39
N LYS A 117 4.68 4.60 -15.17
CA LYS A 117 6.05 5.02 -15.49
C LYS A 117 6.07 6.38 -16.21
N GLY A 118 5.23 6.56 -17.22
CA GLY A 118 5.12 7.84 -17.94
C GLY A 118 4.66 9.00 -17.04
N LEU A 119 3.78 8.71 -16.08
CA LEU A 119 3.36 9.69 -15.07
C LEU A 119 4.52 10.10 -14.16
N ALA A 120 5.28 9.14 -13.65
CA ALA A 120 6.47 9.40 -12.82
C ALA A 120 7.53 10.21 -13.56
N GLU A 121 7.84 9.86 -14.82
CA GLU A 121 8.78 10.61 -15.67
C GLU A 121 8.30 12.04 -15.95
N THR A 122 6.98 12.25 -16.11
CA THR A 122 6.41 13.57 -16.30
C THR A 122 6.52 14.41 -15.03
N LEU A 123 6.27 13.79 -13.86
CA LEU A 123 6.43 14.45 -12.56
C LEU A 123 7.87 14.92 -12.34
N VAL A 124 8.85 14.04 -12.55
CA VAL A 124 10.27 14.40 -12.41
C VAL A 124 10.62 15.58 -13.31
N ARG A 125 10.26 15.53 -14.59
CA ARG A 125 10.52 16.64 -15.53
C ARG A 125 9.84 17.95 -15.11
N SER A 126 8.61 17.87 -14.55
CA SER A 126 7.90 19.05 -14.06
C SER A 126 8.60 19.68 -12.84
N LEU A 127 9.15 18.84 -11.95
CA LEU A 127 9.93 19.32 -10.80
C LEU A 127 11.25 19.97 -11.25
N ASP A 128 11.94 19.39 -12.23
CA ASP A 128 13.21 19.92 -12.76
C ASP A 128 13.02 21.24 -13.51
N SER A 129 11.93 21.38 -14.28
CA SER A 129 11.62 22.58 -15.05
C SER A 129 10.94 23.68 -14.23
N SER A 130 10.46 23.38 -13.03
CA SER A 130 9.60 24.25 -12.20
C SER A 130 8.31 24.71 -12.91
N GLU A 131 7.93 24.03 -14.01
CA GLU A 131 6.72 24.32 -14.77
C GLU A 131 5.77 23.10 -14.75
N PRO A 132 4.46 23.33 -14.63
CA PRO A 132 3.49 22.25 -14.70
C PRO A 132 3.42 21.69 -16.12
N LEU A 133 3.82 20.43 -16.29
CA LEU A 133 3.68 19.73 -17.56
C LEU A 133 2.29 19.09 -17.69
N PRO A 134 1.70 19.08 -18.91
CA PRO A 134 0.38 18.51 -19.13
C PRO A 134 0.39 17.01 -18.84
N HIS A 135 -0.51 16.62 -17.92
CA HIS A 135 -0.75 15.21 -17.62
C HIS A 135 -1.60 14.55 -18.71
N ARG A 136 -1.13 13.44 -19.27
CA ARG A 136 -1.92 12.60 -20.18
C ARG A 136 -2.94 11.80 -19.37
N SER A 137 -4.15 12.31 -19.25
CA SER A 137 -5.26 11.53 -18.71
C SER A 137 -5.61 10.36 -19.63
N PRO A 138 -5.95 9.19 -19.11
CA PRO A 138 -6.50 8.10 -19.93
C PRO A 138 -7.73 8.59 -20.67
N VAL A 139 -7.89 8.20 -21.94
CA VAL A 139 -9.04 8.59 -22.77
C VAL A 139 -10.33 8.14 -22.08
N PHE A 140 -11.28 9.04 -21.91
CA PHE A 140 -12.57 8.81 -21.23
C PHE A 140 -13.24 7.50 -21.69
N PHE A 141 -13.31 7.25 -22.99
CA PHE A 141 -13.93 6.04 -23.55
C PHE A 141 -13.23 4.76 -23.10
N LYS A 142 -11.91 4.75 -22.92
CA LYS A 142 -11.18 3.58 -22.42
C LYS A 142 -11.56 3.27 -20.97
N LEU A 143 -11.69 4.31 -20.15
CA LEU A 143 -12.13 4.16 -18.76
C LEU A 143 -13.58 3.69 -18.67
N LEU A 144 -14.46 4.26 -19.49
CA LEU A 144 -15.86 3.87 -19.55
C LEU A 144 -16.01 2.40 -19.95
N THR A 145 -15.33 1.96 -21.01
CA THR A 145 -15.36 0.57 -21.46
C THR A 145 -14.86 -0.38 -20.38
N ARG A 146 -13.74 -0.05 -19.72
CA ARG A 146 -13.20 -0.83 -18.61
C ARG A 146 -14.22 -0.94 -17.46
N ASN A 147 -14.85 0.17 -17.07
CA ASN A 147 -15.80 0.18 -15.97
C ASN A 147 -17.08 -0.62 -16.29
N ILE A 148 -17.57 -0.55 -17.53
CA ILE A 148 -18.70 -1.36 -17.99
C ILE A 148 -18.34 -2.84 -17.93
N PHE A 149 -17.16 -3.22 -18.44
CA PHE A 149 -16.70 -4.60 -18.41
C PHE A 149 -16.55 -5.13 -16.99
N PHE A 150 -15.96 -4.33 -16.09
CA PHE A 150 -15.85 -4.67 -14.68
C PHE A 150 -17.22 -4.83 -14.01
N LEU A 151 -18.16 -3.92 -14.29
CA LEU A 151 -19.53 -4.02 -13.78
C LEU A 151 -20.20 -5.33 -14.23
N LEU A 152 -20.06 -5.72 -15.49
CA LEU A 152 -20.61 -6.98 -16.01
C LEU A 152 -20.02 -8.20 -15.29
N ILE A 153 -18.71 -8.20 -15.01
CA ILE A 153 -18.06 -9.27 -14.23
C ILE A 153 -18.64 -9.33 -12.82
N VAL A 154 -18.76 -8.20 -12.13
CA VAL A 154 -19.32 -8.13 -10.77
C VAL A 154 -20.76 -8.63 -10.77
N LEU A 155 -21.60 -8.18 -11.70
CA LEU A 155 -22.99 -8.63 -11.81
C LEU A 155 -23.08 -10.14 -12.08
N ALA A 156 -22.25 -10.66 -12.97
CA ALA A 156 -22.21 -12.11 -13.25
C ALA A 156 -21.86 -12.93 -11.98
N HIS A 157 -20.89 -12.44 -11.18
CA HIS A 157 -20.55 -13.08 -9.90
C HIS A 157 -21.66 -12.96 -8.85
N CYS A 158 -22.33 -11.81 -8.77
CA CYS A 158 -23.48 -11.62 -7.90
C CYS A 158 -24.62 -12.58 -8.26
N PHE A 159 -24.99 -12.66 -9.55
CA PHE A 159 -26.03 -13.58 -10.01
C PHE A 159 -25.67 -15.04 -9.76
N ARG A 160 -24.39 -15.42 -9.99
CA ARG A 160 -23.92 -16.77 -9.69
C ARG A 160 -24.08 -17.13 -8.20
N ARG A 161 -23.89 -16.17 -7.28
CA ARG A 161 -24.07 -16.38 -5.84
C ARG A 161 -25.54 -16.48 -5.40
N LEU A 162 -26.47 -15.94 -6.20
CA LEU A 162 -27.90 -16.04 -5.95
C LEU A 162 -28.48 -17.40 -6.42
N LEU A 163 -27.74 -18.13 -7.27
CA LEU A 163 -28.11 -19.48 -7.66
C LEU A 163 -27.71 -20.46 -6.55
N PRO A 164 -28.56 -21.43 -6.22
CA PRO A 164 -28.27 -22.39 -5.16
C PRO A 164 -26.97 -23.16 -5.50
N PRO A 165 -26.12 -23.44 -4.48
CA PRO A 165 -24.95 -24.29 -4.67
C PRO A 165 -25.47 -25.71 -5.01
N TYR A 166 -24.99 -26.25 -6.11
CA TYR A 166 -25.19 -27.64 -6.47
C TYR A 166 -24.07 -28.47 -5.92
#